data_d79e5d6cd1eb98178dcc7f3762e2cfb2
#
_entry.id   d79e5d6cd1eb98178dcc7f3762e2cfb2
#
_cell.length_a   1.000
_cell.length_b   1.000
_cell.length_c   1.000
_cell.angle_alpha   90.00
_cell.angle_beta   90.00
_cell.angle_gamma   90.00
#
_symmetry.space_group_name_H-M   'P 1'
#
loop_
_entity.id
_entity.type
_entity.pdbx_description
1 polymer ?
#
loop_
_entity_poly.entity_id
_entity_poly.type
_entity_poly.pdbx_seq_one_letter_code
_entity_poly.pdbx_strand_id
1 'polypeptide(L)'
;MIKITFPDNTVKEFENGVTPLQIANSISSSLAKKCIVAKVNDQLFDMSRPIEEDATIELLTSVNGNNDLLNHSCAHLLAQAVKELYPNAMFGVGPAIEEGFYYDIDLGSVKLREEDLEKIEKKMHSIVASGELIKRFEVSKKEALELFKNDVYKTELIQEMDENSVITVYEQGEYKDLCRGPHVASVKFLKNFKLLSISGAYW
;
A
#
# COMPACT_ATOMS: atom_id res chain seq x y z
N MET A 1 -19.34 -20.28 -5.02
CA MET A 1 -19.37 -19.36 -6.19
C MET A 1 -20.01 -18.04 -5.80
N ILE A 2 -19.45 -16.94 -6.23
CA ILE A 2 -20.01 -15.59 -6.09
C ILE A 2 -20.29 -15.00 -7.46
N LYS A 3 -21.25 -14.09 -7.52
CA LYS A 3 -21.64 -13.39 -8.76
C LYS A 3 -21.01 -12.00 -8.80
N ILE A 4 -20.26 -11.72 -9.83
CA ILE A 4 -19.63 -10.43 -10.06
C ILE A 4 -20.31 -9.75 -11.24
N THR A 5 -20.84 -8.54 -10.99
CA THR A 5 -21.50 -7.71 -11.98
C THR A 5 -20.54 -6.62 -12.48
N PHE A 6 -20.31 -6.60 -13.78
CA PHE A 6 -19.45 -5.62 -14.46
C PHE A 6 -20.21 -4.35 -14.83
N PRO A 7 -19.54 -3.25 -15.21
CA PRO A 7 -20.19 -1.97 -15.55
C PRO A 7 -21.19 -2.04 -16.70
N ASP A 8 -21.03 -2.99 -17.62
CA ASP A 8 -21.96 -3.25 -18.72
C ASP A 8 -23.15 -4.14 -18.33
N ASN A 9 -23.33 -4.39 -17.01
CA ASN A 9 -24.32 -5.29 -16.42
C ASN A 9 -24.13 -6.79 -16.74
N THR A 10 -23.02 -7.17 -17.36
CA THR A 10 -22.66 -8.59 -17.51
C THR A 10 -22.36 -9.18 -16.13
N VAL A 11 -22.89 -10.40 -15.89
CA VAL A 11 -22.65 -11.12 -14.64
C VAL A 11 -21.82 -12.36 -14.94
N LYS A 12 -20.77 -12.58 -14.16
CA LYS A 12 -19.95 -13.80 -14.21
C LYS A 12 -19.80 -14.39 -12.81
N GLU A 13 -19.71 -15.71 -12.75
CA GLU A 13 -19.47 -16.44 -11.51
C GLU A 13 -17.97 -16.72 -11.32
N PHE A 14 -17.50 -16.55 -10.09
CA PHE A 14 -16.14 -16.84 -9.67
C PHE A 14 -16.15 -17.61 -8.36
N GLU A 15 -15.04 -18.25 -8.04
CA GLU A 15 -14.83 -18.84 -6.73
C GLU A 15 -14.88 -17.77 -5.64
N ASN A 16 -15.41 -18.14 -4.46
CA ASN A 16 -15.37 -17.28 -3.29
C ASN A 16 -13.90 -16.95 -2.94
N GLY A 17 -13.62 -15.70 -2.64
CA GLY A 17 -12.25 -15.24 -2.38
C GLY A 17 -11.46 -14.85 -3.63
N VAL A 18 -12.09 -14.78 -4.80
CA VAL A 18 -11.45 -14.27 -6.01
C VAL A 18 -11.00 -12.84 -5.80
N THR A 19 -9.81 -12.49 -6.29
CA THR A 19 -9.29 -11.13 -6.23
C THR A 19 -9.60 -10.35 -7.51
N PRO A 20 -9.66 -9.00 -7.44
CA PRO A 20 -9.79 -8.18 -8.64
C PRO A 20 -8.69 -8.46 -9.69
N LEU A 21 -7.47 -8.77 -9.25
CA LEU A 21 -6.37 -9.12 -10.14
C LEU A 21 -6.67 -10.42 -10.92
N GLN A 22 -7.20 -11.43 -10.25
CA GLN A 22 -7.61 -12.69 -10.90
C GLN A 22 -8.75 -12.45 -11.89
N ILE A 23 -9.73 -11.60 -11.55
CA ILE A 23 -10.81 -11.20 -12.44
C ILE A 23 -10.25 -10.48 -13.67
N ALA A 24 -9.34 -9.52 -13.51
CA ALA A 24 -8.69 -8.82 -14.61
C ALA A 24 -7.93 -9.78 -15.52
N ASN A 25 -7.18 -10.73 -14.96
CA ASN A 25 -6.47 -11.76 -15.71
C ASN A 25 -7.41 -12.67 -16.50
N SER A 26 -8.61 -12.94 -15.99
CA SER A 26 -9.62 -13.73 -16.69
C SER A 26 -10.15 -13.04 -17.96
N ILE A 27 -10.05 -11.69 -18.00
CA ILE A 27 -10.42 -10.88 -19.16
C ILE A 27 -9.24 -10.80 -20.12
N SER A 28 -8.11 -10.28 -19.67
CA SER A 28 -6.84 -10.26 -20.40
C SER A 28 -5.65 -9.98 -19.50
N SER A 29 -4.49 -10.52 -19.83
CA SER A 29 -3.24 -10.23 -19.13
C SER A 29 -2.80 -8.77 -19.31
N SER A 30 -3.13 -8.17 -20.45
CA SER A 30 -2.85 -6.75 -20.72
C SER A 30 -3.64 -5.84 -19.79
N LEU A 31 -4.92 -6.12 -19.59
CA LEU A 31 -5.76 -5.38 -18.64
C LEU A 31 -5.23 -5.52 -17.21
N ALA A 32 -4.92 -6.73 -16.78
CA ALA A 32 -4.39 -7.00 -15.45
C ALA A 32 -3.14 -6.19 -15.14
N LYS A 33 -2.23 -6.04 -16.11
CA LYS A 33 -1.00 -5.24 -15.96
C LYS A 33 -1.25 -3.74 -15.87
N LYS A 34 -2.38 -3.25 -16.36
CA LYS A 34 -2.74 -1.82 -16.38
C LYS A 34 -3.61 -1.41 -15.20
N CYS A 35 -4.26 -2.36 -14.52
CA CYS A 35 -5.14 -2.05 -13.39
C CYS A 35 -4.36 -1.53 -12.19
N ILE A 36 -4.74 -0.35 -11.73
CA ILE A 36 -4.14 0.33 -10.58
C ILE A 36 -4.85 -0.06 -9.29
N VAL A 37 -6.17 -0.08 -9.32
CA VAL A 37 -7.06 -0.37 -8.20
C VAL A 37 -8.42 -0.80 -8.76
N ALA A 38 -9.22 -1.46 -7.97
CA ALA A 38 -10.60 -1.75 -8.30
C ALA A 38 -11.58 -0.88 -7.52
N LYS A 39 -12.81 -0.78 -8.01
CA LYS A 39 -13.98 -0.41 -7.22
C LYS A 39 -14.85 -1.65 -7.04
N VAL A 40 -15.14 -2.00 -5.81
CA VAL A 40 -16.04 -3.10 -5.47
C VAL A 40 -17.17 -2.52 -4.64
N ASN A 41 -18.40 -2.65 -5.10
CA ASN A 41 -19.58 -1.99 -4.50
C ASN A 41 -19.34 -0.48 -4.28
N ASP A 42 -18.82 0.20 -5.31
CA ASP A 42 -18.50 1.63 -5.33
C ASP A 42 -17.42 2.11 -4.35
N GLN A 43 -16.71 1.18 -3.73
CA GLN A 43 -15.59 1.47 -2.81
C GLN A 43 -14.26 1.08 -3.45
N LEU A 44 -13.23 1.91 -3.27
CA LEU A 44 -11.87 1.54 -3.68
C LEU A 44 -11.44 0.25 -2.98
N PHE A 45 -10.82 -0.63 -3.74
CA PHE A 45 -10.54 -1.99 -3.32
C PHE A 45 -9.22 -2.47 -3.92
N ASP A 46 -8.36 -3.01 -3.08
CA ASP A 46 -7.04 -3.51 -3.53
C ASP A 46 -7.18 -4.62 -4.55
N MET A 47 -6.30 -4.61 -5.56
CA MET A 47 -6.28 -5.65 -6.58
C MET A 47 -5.95 -7.04 -6.02
N SER A 48 -5.29 -7.11 -4.86
CA SER A 48 -4.93 -8.35 -4.18
C SER A 48 -5.90 -8.80 -3.09
N ARG A 49 -6.97 -8.01 -2.82
CA ARG A 49 -7.93 -8.32 -1.75
C ARG A 49 -8.99 -9.31 -2.23
N PRO A 50 -9.26 -10.41 -1.47
CA PRO A 50 -10.33 -11.36 -1.79
C PRO A 50 -11.72 -10.73 -1.72
N ILE A 51 -12.59 -11.09 -2.68
CA ILE A 51 -14.01 -10.74 -2.68
C ILE A 51 -14.77 -11.96 -2.16
N GLU A 52 -15.51 -11.79 -1.07
CA GLU A 52 -16.14 -12.89 -0.33
C GLU A 52 -17.65 -13.03 -0.57
N GLU A 53 -18.26 -12.10 -1.29
CA GLU A 53 -19.69 -12.07 -1.54
C GLU A 53 -20.00 -11.53 -2.94
N ASP A 54 -21.25 -11.69 -3.37
CA ASP A 54 -21.72 -11.09 -4.63
C ASP A 54 -21.46 -9.58 -4.61
N ALA A 55 -20.93 -9.05 -5.70
CA ALA A 55 -20.51 -7.66 -5.77
C ALA A 55 -20.54 -7.11 -7.19
N THR A 56 -20.56 -5.78 -7.28
CA THR A 56 -20.22 -5.05 -8.50
C THR A 56 -18.73 -4.77 -8.54
N ILE A 57 -18.13 -4.75 -9.71
CA ILE A 57 -16.72 -4.43 -9.89
C ILE A 57 -16.51 -3.45 -11.04
N GLU A 58 -15.56 -2.55 -10.84
CA GLU A 58 -14.97 -1.72 -11.89
C GLU A 58 -13.46 -1.80 -11.76
N LEU A 59 -12.78 -2.11 -12.86
CA LEU A 59 -11.32 -2.22 -12.91
C LEU A 59 -10.74 -0.91 -13.42
N LEU A 60 -10.03 -0.17 -12.57
CA LEU A 60 -9.52 1.16 -12.88
C LEU A 60 -8.08 1.10 -13.39
N THR A 61 -7.88 1.64 -14.59
CA THR A 61 -6.55 1.80 -15.20
C THR A 61 -6.01 3.23 -15.07
N SER A 62 -6.77 4.11 -14.44
CA SER A 62 -6.36 5.46 -14.04
C SER A 62 -7.05 5.83 -12.73
N VAL A 63 -6.44 6.75 -12.00
CA VAL A 63 -6.96 7.25 -10.71
C VAL A 63 -7.13 8.76 -10.75
N ASN A 64 -7.55 9.30 -11.89
CA ASN A 64 -7.77 10.72 -12.09
C ASN A 64 -8.63 11.31 -10.97
N GLY A 65 -8.12 12.34 -10.30
CA GLY A 65 -8.81 13.01 -9.21
C GLY A 65 -8.69 12.31 -7.83
N ASN A 66 -8.03 11.15 -7.75
CA ASN A 66 -7.78 10.49 -6.47
C ASN A 66 -6.31 10.57 -6.07
N ASN A 67 -5.87 11.77 -5.69
CA ASN A 67 -4.50 12.00 -5.26
C ASN A 67 -4.19 11.35 -3.91
N ASP A 68 -5.18 11.13 -3.06
CA ASP A 68 -4.99 10.49 -1.74
C ASP A 68 -4.46 9.07 -1.88
N LEU A 69 -4.98 8.28 -2.82
CA LEU A 69 -4.51 6.93 -3.08
C LEU A 69 -3.04 6.91 -3.51
N LEU A 70 -2.67 7.80 -4.44
CA LEU A 70 -1.30 7.93 -4.93
C LEU A 70 -0.35 8.44 -3.84
N ASN A 71 -0.76 9.48 -3.11
CA ASN A 71 0.04 10.05 -2.02
C ASN A 71 0.26 9.04 -0.89
N HIS A 72 -0.78 8.32 -0.50
CA HIS A 72 -0.68 7.30 0.53
C HIS A 72 0.26 6.16 0.10
N SER A 73 0.17 5.71 -1.15
CA SER A 73 1.08 4.69 -1.68
C SER A 73 2.51 5.21 -1.84
N CYS A 74 2.69 6.50 -2.17
CA CYS A 74 4.02 7.14 -2.19
C CYS A 74 4.64 7.22 -0.80
N ALA A 75 3.86 7.42 0.26
CA ALA A 75 4.36 7.38 1.63
C ALA A 75 4.98 6.00 1.96
N HIS A 76 4.34 4.91 1.54
CA HIS A 76 4.89 3.56 1.69
C HIS A 76 6.12 3.33 0.81
N LEU A 77 6.16 3.88 -0.39
CA LEU A 77 7.34 3.85 -1.25
C LEU A 77 8.54 4.55 -0.60
N LEU A 78 8.29 5.73 0.00
CA LEU A 78 9.29 6.45 0.78
C LEU A 78 9.81 5.58 1.94
N ALA A 79 8.93 4.98 2.71
CA ALA A 79 9.30 4.13 3.83
C ALA A 79 10.12 2.92 3.39
N GLN A 80 9.75 2.26 2.30
CA GLN A 80 10.53 1.17 1.72
C GLN A 80 11.94 1.62 1.34
N ALA A 81 12.07 2.74 0.63
CA ALA A 81 13.36 3.28 0.21
C ALA A 81 14.26 3.59 1.41
N VAL A 82 13.69 4.22 2.44
CA VAL A 82 14.43 4.52 3.68
C VAL A 82 14.84 3.23 4.39
N LYS A 83 13.96 2.24 4.48
CA LYS A 83 14.29 0.95 5.12
C LYS A 83 15.42 0.22 4.42
N GLU A 84 15.45 0.24 3.09
CA GLU A 84 16.52 -0.37 2.30
C GLU A 84 17.87 0.37 2.45
N LEU A 85 17.84 1.69 2.58
CA LEU A 85 19.05 2.50 2.80
C LEU A 85 19.50 2.51 4.27
N TYR A 86 18.56 2.42 5.20
CA TYR A 86 18.78 2.45 6.65
C TYR A 86 18.05 1.27 7.31
N PRO A 87 18.65 0.09 7.35
CA PRO A 87 17.97 -1.15 7.81
C PRO A 87 17.42 -1.10 9.23
N ASN A 88 17.98 -0.25 10.09
CA ASN A 88 17.53 -0.07 11.48
C ASN A 88 16.44 0.98 11.63
N ALA A 89 15.97 1.60 10.54
CA ALA A 89 14.90 2.58 10.58
C ALA A 89 13.63 1.98 11.18
N MET A 90 12.97 2.75 12.03
CA MET A 90 11.66 2.46 12.59
C MET A 90 10.67 3.53 12.10
N PHE A 91 9.40 3.14 11.95
CA PHE A 91 8.40 3.97 11.29
C PHE A 91 7.19 4.21 12.20
N GLY A 92 6.85 5.47 12.39
CA GLY A 92 5.61 5.88 13.04
C GLY A 92 4.44 5.81 12.05
N VAL A 93 3.93 6.96 11.66
CA VAL A 93 2.80 7.08 10.73
C VAL A 93 3.19 7.84 9.47
N GLY A 94 2.54 7.49 8.36
CA GLY A 94 2.78 8.08 7.05
C GLY A 94 1.49 8.39 6.31
N PRO A 95 0.73 9.42 6.74
CA PRO A 95 -0.53 9.74 6.09
C PRO A 95 -0.34 10.47 4.76
N ALA A 96 -1.36 10.34 3.89
CA ALA A 96 -1.57 11.30 2.83
C ALA A 96 -2.14 12.59 3.44
N ILE A 97 -1.73 13.72 2.88
CA ILE A 97 -2.26 15.05 3.19
C ILE A 97 -2.77 15.71 1.90
N GLU A 98 -3.48 16.82 2.01
CA GLU A 98 -4.12 17.47 0.86
C GLU A 98 -3.16 17.70 -0.33
N GLU A 99 -1.93 18.11 -0.04
CA GLU A 99 -0.94 18.44 -1.07
C GLU A 99 0.24 17.46 -1.15
N GLY A 100 0.12 16.25 -0.57
CA GLY A 100 1.23 15.31 -0.61
C GLY A 100 1.17 14.20 0.43
N PHE A 101 2.34 13.87 0.95
CA PHE A 101 2.51 12.84 1.96
C PHE A 101 3.73 13.14 2.83
N TYR A 102 3.79 12.51 4.00
CA TYR A 102 5.00 12.46 4.82
C TYR A 102 5.10 11.10 5.52
N TYR A 103 6.21 10.84 6.16
CA TYR A 103 6.38 9.71 7.05
C TYR A 103 7.23 10.11 8.25
N ASP A 104 6.78 9.76 9.44
CA ASP A 104 7.55 9.91 10.67
C ASP A 104 8.50 8.71 10.79
N ILE A 105 9.80 9.02 10.80
CA ILE A 105 10.85 8.02 10.70
C ILE A 105 11.88 8.24 11.81
N ASP A 106 12.22 7.18 12.54
CA ASP A 106 13.28 7.17 13.52
C ASP A 106 14.50 6.43 12.96
N LEU A 107 15.58 7.12 12.77
CA LEU A 107 16.85 6.57 12.28
C LEU A 107 17.88 6.39 13.41
N GLY A 108 17.46 6.47 14.67
CA GLY A 108 18.35 6.41 15.83
C GLY A 108 19.34 7.58 15.85
N SER A 109 20.62 7.27 15.80
CA SER A 109 21.67 8.29 15.80
C SER A 109 21.93 8.97 14.45
N VAL A 110 21.37 8.45 13.37
CA VAL A 110 21.55 8.99 12.02
C VAL A 110 20.68 10.24 11.86
N LYS A 111 21.26 11.34 11.44
CA LYS A 111 20.57 12.58 11.13
C LYS A 111 20.52 12.77 9.62
N LEU A 112 19.32 12.83 9.05
CA LEU A 112 19.13 13.18 7.66
C LEU A 112 19.40 14.67 7.43
N ARG A 113 20.03 14.96 6.29
CA ARG A 113 20.25 16.30 5.75
C ARG A 113 19.48 16.45 4.45
N GLU A 114 19.29 17.67 4.01
CA GLU A 114 18.58 17.92 2.74
C GLU A 114 19.25 17.23 1.55
N GLU A 115 20.57 17.09 1.55
CA GLU A 115 21.31 16.33 0.53
C GLU A 115 20.95 14.84 0.48
N ASP A 116 20.49 14.27 1.59
CA ASP A 116 20.06 12.86 1.64
C ASP A 116 18.73 12.63 0.92
N LEU A 117 17.93 13.66 0.73
CA LEU A 117 16.66 13.57 0.00
C LEU A 117 16.87 13.09 -1.43
N GLU A 118 17.91 13.56 -2.10
CA GLU A 118 18.24 13.11 -3.47
C GLU A 118 18.58 11.63 -3.51
N LYS A 119 19.34 11.15 -2.54
CA LYS A 119 19.68 9.73 -2.40
C LYS A 119 18.44 8.87 -2.18
N ILE A 120 17.53 9.32 -1.33
CA ILE A 120 16.27 8.62 -1.05
C ILE A 120 15.38 8.61 -2.30
N GLU A 121 15.24 9.74 -3.01
CA GLU A 121 14.48 9.82 -4.26
C GLU A 121 15.02 8.87 -5.33
N LYS A 122 16.34 8.79 -5.49
CA LYS A 122 16.96 7.83 -6.43
C LYS A 122 16.61 6.39 -6.07
N LYS A 123 16.59 6.07 -4.78
CA LYS A 123 16.18 4.75 -4.31
C LYS A 123 14.71 4.49 -4.58
N MET A 124 13.85 5.48 -4.35
CA MET A 124 12.42 5.38 -4.68
C MET A 124 12.21 5.11 -6.18
N HIS A 125 12.88 5.82 -7.07
CA HIS A 125 12.82 5.57 -8.52
C HIS A 125 13.33 4.18 -8.91
N SER A 126 14.35 3.68 -8.25
CA SER A 126 14.85 2.31 -8.43
C SER A 126 13.80 1.26 -8.06
N ILE A 127 13.09 1.47 -6.96
CA ILE A 127 11.99 0.59 -6.53
C ILE A 127 10.84 0.63 -7.53
N VAL A 128 10.45 1.82 -7.99
CA VAL A 128 9.41 1.97 -9.03
C VAL A 128 9.77 1.18 -10.28
N ALA A 129 11.02 1.25 -10.71
CA ALA A 129 11.51 0.51 -11.88
C ALA A 129 11.45 -1.01 -11.71
N SER A 130 11.50 -1.53 -10.49
CA SER A 130 11.35 -2.96 -10.21
C SER A 130 9.96 -3.51 -10.55
N GLY A 131 8.94 -2.66 -10.47
CA GLY A 131 7.56 -3.03 -10.73
C GLY A 131 6.97 -3.99 -9.69
N GLU A 132 7.50 -4.05 -8.48
CA GLU A 132 7.00 -4.90 -7.40
C GLU A 132 5.52 -4.69 -7.14
N LEU A 133 4.80 -5.79 -6.89
CA LEU A 133 3.40 -5.73 -6.50
C LEU A 133 3.26 -5.28 -5.05
N ILE A 134 2.20 -4.52 -4.79
CA ILE A 134 1.78 -4.17 -3.43
C ILE A 134 0.66 -5.13 -3.04
N LYS A 135 0.92 -6.00 -2.07
CA LYS A 135 0.00 -7.05 -1.64
C LYS A 135 -0.57 -6.74 -0.28
N ARG A 136 -1.89 -6.88 -0.16
CA ARG A 136 -2.63 -6.76 1.09
C ARG A 136 -2.88 -8.13 1.68
N PHE A 137 -2.70 -8.27 2.98
CA PHE A 137 -3.15 -9.45 3.73
C PHE A 137 -3.60 -9.08 5.13
N GLU A 138 -4.35 -9.97 5.75
CA GLU A 138 -4.91 -9.80 7.09
C GLU A 138 -4.20 -10.73 8.07
N VAL A 139 -3.94 -10.21 9.26
CA VAL A 139 -3.28 -10.95 10.34
C VAL A 139 -3.99 -10.70 11.65
N SER A 140 -3.82 -11.63 12.60
CA SER A 140 -4.22 -11.44 13.98
C SER A 140 -3.31 -10.43 14.70
N LYS A 141 -3.76 -9.89 15.83
CA LYS A 141 -2.94 -9.01 16.67
C LYS A 141 -1.62 -9.68 17.07
N LYS A 142 -1.66 -10.97 17.42
CA LYS A 142 -0.47 -11.75 17.78
C LYS A 142 0.52 -11.86 16.62
N GLU A 143 0.04 -12.15 15.42
CA GLU A 143 0.86 -12.22 14.21
C GLU A 143 1.44 -10.85 13.85
N ALA A 144 0.66 -9.78 13.97
CA ALA A 144 1.14 -8.42 13.76
C ALA A 144 2.26 -8.02 14.71
N LEU A 145 2.11 -8.33 15.99
CA LEU A 145 3.15 -8.07 17.01
C LEU A 145 4.46 -8.81 16.69
N GLU A 146 4.38 -10.03 16.18
CA GLU A 146 5.57 -10.77 15.74
C GLU A 146 6.22 -10.15 14.50
N LEU A 147 5.41 -9.75 13.50
CA LEU A 147 5.90 -9.12 12.27
C LEU A 147 6.63 -7.80 12.54
N PHE A 148 6.14 -7.00 13.49
CA PHE A 148 6.66 -5.66 13.78
C PHE A 148 7.45 -5.55 15.09
N LYS A 149 7.89 -6.67 15.64
CA LYS A 149 8.57 -6.72 16.95
C LYS A 149 9.84 -5.86 17.06
N ASN A 150 10.48 -5.56 15.93
CA ASN A 150 11.69 -4.74 15.87
C ASN A 150 11.39 -3.24 15.64
N ASP A 151 10.13 -2.86 15.56
CA ASP A 151 9.68 -1.48 15.41
C ASP A 151 8.79 -1.12 16.61
N VAL A 152 9.35 -0.33 17.52
CA VAL A 152 8.66 0.02 18.79
C VAL A 152 7.41 0.84 18.54
N TYR A 153 7.40 1.70 17.51
CA TYR A 153 6.24 2.54 17.17
C TYR A 153 5.09 1.72 16.60
N LYS A 154 5.39 0.78 15.70
CA LYS A 154 4.38 -0.14 15.16
C LYS A 154 3.84 -1.08 16.25
N THR A 155 4.71 -1.59 17.11
CA THR A 155 4.32 -2.41 18.24
C THR A 155 3.39 -1.67 19.20
N GLU A 156 3.67 -0.42 19.52
CA GLU A 156 2.83 0.42 20.37
C GLU A 156 1.45 0.63 19.73
N LEU A 157 1.38 0.98 18.45
CA LEU A 157 0.12 1.13 17.73
C LEU A 157 -0.71 -0.17 17.72
N ILE A 158 -0.08 -1.32 17.52
CA ILE A 158 -0.77 -2.61 17.52
C ILE A 158 -1.28 -2.96 18.92
N GLN A 159 -0.54 -2.66 19.97
CA GLN A 159 -0.93 -2.92 21.35
C GLN A 159 -2.20 -2.17 21.76
N GLU A 160 -2.43 -0.99 21.21
CA GLU A 160 -3.63 -0.19 21.46
C GLU A 160 -4.89 -0.73 20.73
N MET A 161 -4.73 -1.64 19.78
CA MET A 161 -5.86 -2.25 19.06
C MET A 161 -6.53 -3.32 19.92
N ASP A 162 -7.82 -3.57 19.65
CA ASP A 162 -8.57 -4.63 20.33
C ASP A 162 -7.98 -6.02 20.06
N GLU A 163 -8.07 -6.91 21.05
CA GLU A 163 -7.50 -8.29 20.95
C GLU A 163 -8.05 -9.10 19.77
N ASN A 164 -9.31 -8.86 19.39
CA ASN A 164 -9.97 -9.56 18.31
C ASN A 164 -9.93 -8.78 16.98
N SER A 165 -9.13 -7.71 16.91
CA SER A 165 -8.99 -6.93 15.68
C SER A 165 -8.36 -7.74 14.57
N VAL A 166 -8.91 -7.62 13.37
CA VAL A 166 -8.24 -8.04 12.14
C VAL A 166 -7.37 -6.88 11.67
N ILE A 167 -6.08 -7.13 11.56
CA ILE A 167 -5.10 -6.12 11.23
C ILE A 167 -4.66 -6.30 9.79
N THR A 168 -4.68 -5.22 9.02
CA THR A 168 -4.27 -5.20 7.62
C THR A 168 -2.80 -4.83 7.51
N VAL A 169 -2.06 -5.63 6.76
CA VAL A 169 -0.64 -5.45 6.47
C VAL A 169 -0.45 -5.40 4.96
N TYR A 170 0.42 -4.50 4.51
CA TYR A 170 0.84 -4.39 3.11
C TYR A 170 2.29 -4.81 2.96
N GLU A 171 2.56 -5.62 1.94
CA GLU A 171 3.89 -6.09 1.58
C GLU A 171 4.25 -5.61 0.17
N GLN A 172 5.42 -5.00 0.05
CA GLN A 172 6.02 -4.61 -1.22
C GLN A 172 7.53 -4.90 -1.16
N GLY A 173 8.00 -5.85 -2.02
CA GLY A 173 9.31 -6.41 -1.84
C GLY A 173 9.46 -7.05 -0.45
N GLU A 174 10.54 -6.73 0.24
CA GLU A 174 10.78 -7.18 1.61
C GLU A 174 10.20 -6.24 2.68
N TYR A 175 9.65 -5.11 2.26
CA TYR A 175 9.06 -4.12 3.16
C TYR A 175 7.61 -4.47 3.50
N LYS A 176 7.30 -4.41 4.78
CA LYS A 176 5.94 -4.58 5.30
C LYS A 176 5.53 -3.35 6.09
N ASP A 177 4.28 -2.95 5.94
CA ASP A 177 3.72 -1.83 6.69
C ASP A 177 2.33 -2.15 7.23
N LEU A 178 2.04 -1.56 8.38
CA LEU A 178 0.74 -1.59 9.03
C LEU A 178 -0.13 -0.48 8.42
N CYS A 179 -1.20 -0.83 7.75
CA CYS A 179 -2.04 0.15 7.07
C CYS A 179 -3.44 -0.39 6.80
N ARG A 180 -4.44 0.51 6.80
CA ARG A 180 -5.81 0.14 6.42
C ARG A 180 -6.01 0.08 4.91
N GLY A 181 -5.19 0.76 4.14
CA GLY A 181 -5.33 0.86 2.69
C GLY A 181 -6.52 1.71 2.24
N PRO A 182 -6.95 1.56 0.98
CA PRO A 182 -6.31 0.75 -0.05
C PRO A 182 -5.01 1.36 -0.61
N HIS A 183 -4.27 0.57 -1.37
CA HIS A 183 -3.08 1.00 -2.10
C HIS A 183 -3.17 0.65 -3.59
N VAL A 184 -2.32 1.29 -4.40
CA VAL A 184 -2.18 0.91 -5.80
C VAL A 184 -1.60 -0.50 -5.93
N ALA A 185 -1.88 -1.19 -7.04
CA ALA A 185 -1.52 -2.60 -7.24
C ALA A 185 -0.01 -2.85 -7.31
N SER A 186 0.76 -1.86 -7.76
CA SER A 186 2.21 -1.98 -7.97
C SER A 186 2.90 -0.64 -7.78
N VAL A 187 4.14 -0.69 -7.31
CA VAL A 187 5.01 0.50 -7.22
C VAL A 187 5.26 1.15 -8.58
N LYS A 188 5.13 0.42 -9.69
CA LYS A 188 5.31 0.96 -11.06
C LYS A 188 4.37 2.13 -11.40
N PHE A 189 3.26 2.28 -10.71
CA PHE A 189 2.31 3.38 -10.92
C PHE A 189 2.71 4.66 -10.20
N LEU A 190 3.72 4.61 -9.32
CA LEU A 190 4.18 5.72 -8.48
C LEU A 190 5.37 6.45 -9.13
N LYS A 191 5.20 6.95 -10.35
CA LYS A 191 6.30 7.52 -11.14
C LYS A 191 6.61 8.98 -10.81
N ASN A 192 5.63 9.73 -10.32
CA ASN A 192 5.70 11.18 -10.17
C ASN A 192 5.62 11.55 -8.69
N PHE A 193 6.76 11.87 -8.10
CA PHE A 193 6.87 12.35 -6.72
C PHE A 193 8.10 13.23 -6.58
N LYS A 194 8.11 14.04 -5.52
CA LYS A 194 9.25 14.87 -5.12
C LYS A 194 9.32 14.94 -3.61
N LEU A 195 10.50 14.72 -3.05
CA LEU A 195 10.78 14.97 -1.63
C LEU A 195 11.16 16.44 -1.46
N LEU A 196 10.46 17.15 -0.56
CA LEU A 196 10.57 18.59 -0.46
C LEU A 196 11.45 19.04 0.71
N SER A 197 11.29 18.43 1.90
CA SER A 197 11.95 18.87 3.11
C SER A 197 11.99 17.82 4.20
N ILE A 198 12.81 18.08 5.19
CA ILE A 198 12.91 17.30 6.42
C ILE A 198 12.56 18.22 7.58
N SER A 199 11.74 17.74 8.51
CA SER A 199 11.42 18.45 9.74
C SER A 199 11.47 17.52 10.94
N GLY A 200 11.59 18.09 12.14
CA GLY A 200 11.50 17.30 13.36
C GLY A 200 10.09 16.71 13.55
N ALA A 201 10.04 15.48 14.04
CA ALA A 201 8.81 14.81 14.41
C ALA A 201 8.80 14.54 15.93
N TYR A 202 7.60 14.43 16.48
CA TYR A 202 7.37 14.10 17.90
C TYR A 202 6.45 12.88 17.98
N TRP A 203 6.76 12.03 18.95
CA TRP A 203 5.97 10.82 19.21
C TRP A 203 5.42 10.83 20.63
#